data_b9a97fc14db0f831bab02d06de3ace28
#
_entry.id   b9a97fc14db0f831bab02d06de3ace28
#
_cell.length_a   1.000
_cell.length_b   1.000
_cell.length_c   1.000
_cell.angle_alpha   90.00
_cell.angle_beta   90.00
_cell.angle_gamma   90.00
#
_symmetry.space_group_name_H-M   'P 1'
#
loop_
_entity.id
_entity.type
_entity.pdbx_description
1 polymer ?
#
loop_
_entity_poly.entity_id
_entity_poly.type
_entity_poly.pdbx_seq_one_letter_code
_entity_poly.pdbx_strand_id
1 'polypeptide(L)'
;MKKNRLSMNLIMVLAMAAVAVCVLVCAIVIFVQTYRSALLRNAETTSRQAIAQVSSTMEEYLEDMNDSVALLTEYLDLPVRQREARFETFLEIKPDVVAITTYDADGQMKNCYSLGHKLREHIWENLSLDAARLDEYADGYVSAPHVMSIFEESYPWVVTLIEPVATSEGEQWVAVDIGCSNISGYINGVGIGQRGYCFLEDLEGNLVYHPQQQLIYSELKQENTALTASLPDGPHVEGNTIYTVQTLASGNWRVVGVSSVQELITDGLQEVLRIMNGCR
;
A
#
# COMPACT_ATOMS: atom_id res chain seq x y z
N MET A 1 60.44 -20.30 45.26
CA MET A 1 59.61 -19.72 44.14
C MET A 1 60.46 -19.64 42.87
N LYS A 2 60.32 -20.60 41.91
CA LYS A 2 61.02 -20.56 40.61
C LYS A 2 60.28 -19.59 39.72
N LYS A 3 60.87 -18.46 39.45
CA LYS A 3 60.41 -17.47 38.47
C LYS A 3 60.70 -18.06 37.07
N ASN A 4 59.66 -18.68 36.45
CA ASN A 4 59.76 -19.11 35.05
C ASN A 4 60.00 -17.87 34.16
N ARG A 5 61.26 -17.61 33.79
CA ARG A 5 61.61 -16.68 32.75
C ARG A 5 61.27 -17.31 31.39
N LEU A 6 60.17 -16.89 30.77
CA LEU A 6 59.87 -17.22 29.37
C LEU A 6 61.11 -16.83 28.52
N SER A 7 61.52 -17.73 27.62
CA SER A 7 62.65 -17.40 26.71
C SER A 7 62.24 -16.24 25.78
N MET A 8 63.21 -15.38 25.46
CA MET A 8 62.98 -14.21 24.64
C MET A 8 62.34 -14.56 23.29
N ASN A 9 62.71 -15.73 22.73
CA ASN A 9 62.12 -16.24 21.48
C ASN A 9 60.60 -16.59 21.64
N LEU A 10 60.19 -17.12 22.80
CA LEU A 10 58.80 -17.45 23.08
C LEU A 10 57.96 -16.15 23.23
N ILE A 11 58.52 -15.10 23.85
CA ILE A 11 57.86 -13.78 23.97
C ILE A 11 57.66 -13.15 22.60
N MET A 12 58.69 -13.22 21.74
CA MET A 12 58.55 -12.71 20.34
C MET A 12 57.50 -13.47 19.54
N VAL A 13 57.45 -14.78 19.59
CA VAL A 13 56.44 -15.61 18.89
C VAL A 13 55.04 -15.30 19.41
N LEU A 14 54.85 -15.18 20.73
CA LEU A 14 53.57 -14.77 21.31
C LEU A 14 53.14 -13.34 20.91
N ALA A 15 54.06 -12.41 20.86
CA ALA A 15 53.77 -11.04 20.40
C ALA A 15 53.36 -10.99 18.91
N MET A 16 54.09 -11.74 18.06
CA MET A 16 53.71 -11.84 16.64
C MET A 16 52.36 -12.53 16.46
N ALA A 17 52.05 -13.61 17.20
CA ALA A 17 50.77 -14.27 17.18
C ALA A 17 49.63 -13.33 17.64
N ALA A 18 49.85 -12.55 18.71
CA ALA A 18 48.88 -11.57 19.19
C ALA A 18 48.59 -10.49 18.15
N VAL A 19 49.60 -9.95 17.48
CA VAL A 19 49.40 -8.98 16.39
C VAL A 19 48.64 -9.60 15.22
N ALA A 20 48.98 -10.81 14.81
CA ALA A 20 48.27 -11.54 13.75
C ALA A 20 46.77 -11.74 14.07
N VAL A 21 46.46 -12.10 15.31
CA VAL A 21 45.10 -12.27 15.80
C VAL A 21 44.35 -10.92 15.80
N CYS A 22 45.02 -9.85 16.30
CA CYS A 22 44.40 -8.50 16.25
C CYS A 22 44.06 -8.05 14.82
N VAL A 23 45.00 -8.23 13.87
CA VAL A 23 44.76 -7.89 12.45
C VAL A 23 43.60 -8.70 11.87
N LEU A 24 43.56 -10.03 12.20
CA LEU A 24 42.46 -10.88 11.74
C LEU A 24 41.11 -10.42 12.30
N VAL A 25 41.04 -10.12 13.61
CA VAL A 25 39.80 -9.62 14.25
C VAL A 25 39.37 -8.29 13.64
N CYS A 26 40.29 -7.35 13.44
CA CYS A 26 39.99 -6.08 12.77
C CYS A 26 39.46 -6.29 11.34
N ALA A 27 40.08 -7.18 10.57
CA ALA A 27 39.64 -7.52 9.22
C ALA A 27 38.23 -8.12 9.21
N ILE A 28 37.93 -9.02 10.14
CA ILE A 28 36.57 -9.61 10.29
C ILE A 28 35.54 -8.53 10.65
N VAL A 29 35.86 -7.65 11.60
CA VAL A 29 34.94 -6.56 12.00
C VAL A 29 34.63 -5.64 10.81
N ILE A 30 35.68 -5.21 10.09
CA ILE A 30 35.52 -4.35 8.90
C ILE A 30 34.70 -5.07 7.83
N PHE A 31 34.97 -6.34 7.59
CA PHE A 31 34.23 -7.15 6.62
C PHE A 31 32.74 -7.23 6.99
N VAL A 32 32.41 -7.57 8.23
CA VAL A 32 31.04 -7.70 8.71
C VAL A 32 30.30 -6.37 8.59
N GLN A 33 30.93 -5.25 8.97
CA GLN A 33 30.32 -3.92 8.84
C GLN A 33 30.07 -3.53 7.38
N THR A 34 31.05 -3.74 6.51
CA THR A 34 30.94 -3.44 5.08
C THR A 34 29.86 -4.31 4.41
N TYR A 35 29.84 -5.60 4.75
CA TYR A 35 28.86 -6.55 4.22
C TYR A 35 27.43 -6.19 4.66
N ARG A 36 27.25 -5.89 5.96
CA ARG A 36 25.95 -5.44 6.48
C ARG A 36 25.47 -4.16 5.78
N SER A 37 26.36 -3.18 5.60
CA SER A 37 26.02 -1.93 4.91
C SER A 37 25.69 -2.15 3.44
N ALA A 38 26.34 -3.10 2.77
CA ALA A 38 26.04 -3.46 1.39
C ALA A 38 24.67 -4.14 1.28
N LEU A 39 24.34 -5.08 2.21
CA LEU A 39 23.03 -5.72 2.26
C LEU A 39 21.91 -4.71 2.48
N LEU A 40 22.07 -3.80 3.43
CA LEU A 40 21.06 -2.76 3.70
C LEU A 40 20.82 -1.88 2.46
N ARG A 41 21.89 -1.39 1.82
CA ARG A 41 21.74 -0.57 0.60
C ARG A 41 21.07 -1.33 -0.53
N ASN A 42 21.38 -2.60 -0.70
CA ASN A 42 20.72 -3.44 -1.71
C ASN A 42 19.23 -3.61 -1.38
N ALA A 43 18.90 -3.85 -0.12
CA ALA A 43 17.52 -3.95 0.35
C ALA A 43 16.71 -2.68 0.14
N GLU A 44 17.28 -1.52 0.51
CA GLU A 44 16.68 -0.19 0.29
C GLU A 44 16.44 0.05 -1.20
N THR A 45 17.40 -0.31 -2.06
CA THR A 45 17.27 -0.15 -3.50
C THR A 45 16.17 -1.05 -4.06
N THR A 46 16.17 -2.33 -3.67
CA THR A 46 15.16 -3.30 -4.12
C THR A 46 13.76 -2.92 -3.63
N SER A 47 13.64 -2.51 -2.37
CA SER A 47 12.37 -2.04 -1.82
C SER A 47 11.88 -0.79 -2.55
N ARG A 48 12.76 0.19 -2.82
CA ARG A 48 12.42 1.39 -3.60
C ARG A 48 11.92 1.04 -5.00
N GLN A 49 12.59 0.12 -5.71
CA GLN A 49 12.16 -0.31 -7.04
C GLN A 49 10.81 -1.00 -7.01
N ALA A 50 10.58 -1.87 -6.02
CA ALA A 50 9.33 -2.56 -5.83
C ALA A 50 8.18 -1.58 -5.56
N ILE A 51 8.38 -0.63 -4.65
CA ILE A 51 7.39 0.38 -4.30
C ILE A 51 7.13 1.32 -5.48
N ALA A 52 8.15 1.75 -6.21
CA ALA A 52 7.97 2.57 -7.41
C ALA A 52 7.12 1.86 -8.47
N GLN A 53 7.29 0.55 -8.64
CA GLN A 53 6.45 -0.23 -9.55
C GLN A 53 5.00 -0.28 -9.08
N VAL A 54 4.75 -0.54 -7.79
CA VAL A 54 3.38 -0.52 -7.22
C VAL A 54 2.75 0.86 -7.40
N SER A 55 3.49 1.92 -7.07
CA SER A 55 3.01 3.29 -7.20
C SER A 55 2.62 3.62 -8.63
N SER A 56 3.47 3.30 -9.62
CA SER A 56 3.16 3.52 -11.04
C SER A 56 1.92 2.75 -11.48
N THR A 57 1.77 1.50 -11.05
CA THR A 57 0.57 0.70 -11.38
C THR A 57 -0.69 1.27 -10.72
N MET A 58 -0.58 1.76 -9.49
CA MET A 58 -1.71 2.39 -8.79
C MET A 58 -2.09 3.74 -9.39
N GLU A 59 -1.11 4.53 -9.84
CA GLU A 59 -1.35 5.79 -10.55
C GLU A 59 -2.10 5.54 -11.86
N GLU A 60 -1.64 4.59 -12.67
CA GLU A 60 -2.32 4.19 -13.91
C GLU A 60 -3.76 3.69 -13.65
N TYR A 61 -3.95 2.91 -12.58
CA TYR A 61 -5.27 2.43 -12.17
C TYR A 61 -6.20 3.58 -11.76
N LEU A 62 -5.72 4.55 -10.98
CA LEU A 62 -6.52 5.69 -10.54
C LEU A 62 -6.84 6.63 -11.72
N GLU A 63 -5.91 6.82 -12.66
CA GLU A 63 -6.15 7.60 -13.88
C GLU A 63 -7.23 6.93 -14.75
N ASP A 64 -7.16 5.61 -14.96
CA ASP A 64 -8.20 4.84 -15.68
C ASP A 64 -9.56 4.90 -15.00
N MET A 65 -9.59 4.95 -13.65
CA MET A 65 -10.84 5.14 -12.91
C MET A 65 -11.40 6.56 -13.08
N ASN A 66 -10.56 7.58 -12.99
CA ASN A 66 -10.99 8.97 -13.21
C ASN A 66 -11.54 9.18 -14.63
N ASP A 67 -10.86 8.65 -15.65
CA ASP A 67 -11.35 8.68 -17.04
C ASP A 67 -12.70 7.96 -17.17
N SER A 68 -12.86 6.87 -16.45
CA SER A 68 -14.09 6.09 -16.40
C SER A 68 -15.23 6.89 -15.76
N VAL A 69 -14.97 7.63 -14.67
CA VAL A 69 -15.95 8.51 -14.03
C VAL A 69 -16.34 9.64 -15.00
N ALA A 70 -15.36 10.27 -15.68
CA ALA A 70 -15.63 11.29 -16.68
C ALA A 70 -16.56 10.78 -17.80
N LEU A 71 -16.38 9.53 -18.25
CA LEU A 71 -17.30 8.90 -19.21
C LEU A 71 -18.70 8.69 -18.65
N LEU A 72 -18.83 8.31 -17.39
CA LEU A 72 -20.13 8.11 -16.73
C LEU A 72 -20.92 9.43 -16.64
N THR A 73 -20.24 10.57 -16.49
CA THR A 73 -20.89 11.87 -16.43
C THR A 73 -21.63 12.21 -17.72
N GLU A 74 -21.09 11.81 -18.90
CA GLU A 74 -21.76 11.99 -20.20
C GLU A 74 -23.05 11.17 -20.30
N TYR A 75 -23.17 10.06 -19.59
CA TYR A 75 -24.35 9.21 -19.63
C TYR A 75 -25.53 9.76 -18.84
N LEU A 76 -25.29 10.69 -17.91
CA LEU A 76 -26.36 11.25 -17.05
C LEU A 76 -27.40 12.05 -17.84
N ASP A 77 -27.00 12.70 -18.93
CA ASP A 77 -27.92 13.47 -19.82
C ASP A 77 -28.71 12.58 -20.79
N LEU A 78 -28.42 11.27 -20.83
CA LEU A 78 -29.16 10.35 -21.67
C LEU A 78 -30.57 10.07 -21.12
N PRO A 79 -31.54 9.76 -22.00
CA PRO A 79 -32.83 9.23 -21.57
C PRO A 79 -32.69 8.02 -20.65
N VAL A 80 -33.54 7.90 -19.63
CA VAL A 80 -33.41 6.91 -18.53
C VAL A 80 -33.07 5.50 -19.02
N ARG A 81 -33.80 4.98 -20.01
CA ARG A 81 -33.54 3.61 -20.53
C ARG A 81 -32.16 3.47 -21.20
N GLN A 82 -31.66 4.52 -21.84
CA GLN A 82 -30.33 4.49 -22.48
C GLN A 82 -29.25 4.61 -21.42
N ARG A 83 -29.47 5.45 -20.42
CA ARG A 83 -28.58 5.61 -19.27
C ARG A 83 -28.41 4.31 -18.48
N GLU A 84 -29.52 3.66 -18.13
CA GLU A 84 -29.51 2.36 -17.45
C GLU A 84 -28.71 1.31 -18.22
N ALA A 85 -28.96 1.17 -19.52
CA ALA A 85 -28.22 0.21 -20.36
C ALA A 85 -26.73 0.55 -20.46
N ARG A 86 -26.36 1.85 -20.46
CA ARG A 86 -24.93 2.26 -20.47
C ARG A 86 -24.24 1.98 -19.14
N PHE A 87 -24.88 2.25 -18.02
CA PHE A 87 -24.32 1.95 -16.72
C PHE A 87 -24.21 0.44 -16.48
N GLU A 88 -25.18 -0.36 -16.91
CA GLU A 88 -25.11 -1.81 -16.86
C GLU A 88 -23.92 -2.34 -17.68
N THR A 89 -23.79 -1.88 -18.94
CA THR A 89 -22.63 -2.24 -19.78
C THR A 89 -21.30 -1.80 -19.15
N PHE A 90 -21.25 -0.62 -18.54
CA PHE A 90 -20.06 -0.14 -17.86
C PHE A 90 -19.68 -1.05 -16.68
N LEU A 91 -20.63 -1.41 -15.85
CA LEU A 91 -20.42 -2.35 -14.71
C LEU A 91 -19.97 -3.75 -15.17
N GLU A 92 -20.45 -4.21 -16.35
CA GLU A 92 -19.96 -5.47 -16.93
C GLU A 92 -18.49 -5.39 -17.37
N ILE A 93 -18.04 -4.25 -17.90
CA ILE A 93 -16.68 -4.05 -18.39
C ILE A 93 -15.71 -3.74 -17.25
N LYS A 94 -16.19 -3.05 -16.20
CA LYS A 94 -15.40 -2.62 -15.04
C LYS A 94 -15.85 -3.38 -13.78
N PRO A 95 -15.45 -4.64 -13.62
CA PRO A 95 -15.88 -5.46 -12.47
C PRO A 95 -15.35 -4.96 -11.13
N ASP A 96 -14.41 -4.02 -11.15
CA ASP A 96 -13.88 -3.34 -9.97
C ASP A 96 -14.88 -2.35 -9.37
N VAL A 97 -15.81 -1.87 -10.19
CA VAL A 97 -16.86 -0.96 -9.75
C VAL A 97 -18.01 -1.78 -9.17
N VAL A 98 -18.27 -1.60 -7.90
CA VAL A 98 -19.31 -2.30 -7.13
C VAL A 98 -20.68 -1.65 -7.33
N ALA A 99 -20.71 -0.31 -7.32
CA ALA A 99 -21.90 0.48 -7.55
C ALA A 99 -21.59 1.86 -8.13
N ILE A 100 -22.58 2.42 -8.81
CA ILE A 100 -22.60 3.81 -9.25
C ILE A 100 -23.87 4.43 -8.67
N THR A 101 -23.70 5.44 -7.83
CA THR A 101 -24.83 6.13 -7.18
C THR A 101 -24.87 7.58 -7.65
N THR A 102 -26.05 8.07 -8.00
CA THR A 102 -26.26 9.47 -8.38
C THR A 102 -27.08 10.18 -7.31
N TYR A 103 -26.72 11.43 -7.05
CA TYR A 103 -27.40 12.28 -6.06
C TYR A 103 -27.79 13.60 -6.70
N ASP A 104 -28.83 14.23 -6.17
CA ASP A 104 -29.21 15.59 -6.55
C ASP A 104 -28.26 16.65 -5.94
N ALA A 105 -28.52 17.92 -6.21
CA ALA A 105 -27.72 19.04 -5.70
C ALA A 105 -27.69 19.12 -4.17
N ASP A 106 -28.72 18.62 -3.49
CA ASP A 106 -28.84 18.58 -2.02
C ASP A 106 -28.20 17.31 -1.43
N GLY A 107 -27.58 16.45 -2.26
CA GLY A 107 -26.93 15.20 -1.83
C GLY A 107 -27.91 14.06 -1.57
N GLN A 108 -29.18 14.15 -2.00
CA GLN A 108 -30.14 13.06 -1.86
C GLN A 108 -30.01 12.06 -3.01
N MET A 109 -30.03 10.76 -2.68
CA MET A 109 -29.89 9.71 -3.69
C MET A 109 -31.02 9.74 -4.71
N LYS A 110 -30.64 9.75 -6.00
CA LYS A 110 -31.57 9.63 -7.14
C LYS A 110 -31.64 8.22 -7.68
N ASN A 111 -30.49 7.63 -7.99
CA ASN A 111 -30.39 6.28 -8.54
C ASN A 111 -29.16 5.57 -8.01
N CYS A 112 -29.21 4.23 -7.94
CA CYS A 112 -28.07 3.39 -7.66
C CYS A 112 -28.07 2.21 -8.64
N TYR A 113 -26.94 2.03 -9.30
CA TYR A 113 -26.71 0.97 -10.28
C TYR A 113 -25.64 0.01 -9.73
N SER A 114 -25.95 -1.27 -9.75
CA SER A 114 -24.99 -2.32 -9.36
C SER A 114 -25.26 -3.60 -10.15
N LEU A 115 -24.22 -4.37 -10.40
CA LEU A 115 -24.35 -5.64 -11.11
C LEU A 115 -24.27 -6.80 -10.13
N GLY A 116 -25.29 -7.70 -10.17
CA GLY A 116 -25.28 -8.93 -9.36
C GLY A 116 -25.56 -8.75 -7.88
N HIS A 117 -25.81 -7.54 -7.40
CA HIS A 117 -26.16 -7.26 -6.01
C HIS A 117 -27.58 -6.71 -5.91
N LYS A 118 -28.36 -7.26 -4.97
CA LYS A 118 -29.69 -6.76 -4.69
C LYS A 118 -29.62 -5.68 -3.63
N LEU A 119 -30.21 -4.51 -3.93
CA LEU A 119 -30.31 -3.40 -3.00
C LEU A 119 -31.30 -3.72 -1.88
N ARG A 120 -30.98 -3.26 -0.68
CA ARG A 120 -31.90 -3.36 0.48
C ARG A 120 -33.13 -2.51 0.26
N GLU A 121 -34.24 -2.94 0.82
CA GLU A 121 -35.46 -2.13 0.87
C GLU A 121 -35.22 -0.83 1.66
N HIS A 122 -35.88 0.23 1.26
CA HIS A 122 -35.80 1.57 1.89
C HIS A 122 -34.42 2.26 1.90
N ILE A 123 -33.49 1.81 1.01
CA ILE A 123 -32.18 2.46 0.91
C ILE A 123 -32.29 3.92 0.50
N TRP A 124 -33.28 4.26 -0.33
CA TRP A 124 -33.57 5.59 -0.85
C TRP A 124 -33.82 6.63 0.25
N GLU A 125 -34.27 6.19 1.41
CA GLU A 125 -34.58 7.05 2.56
C GLU A 125 -33.36 7.34 3.43
N ASN A 126 -32.31 6.52 3.32
CA ASN A 126 -31.20 6.53 4.26
C ASN A 126 -29.83 6.80 3.62
N LEU A 127 -29.74 6.78 2.29
CA LEU A 127 -28.51 7.03 1.57
C LEU A 127 -28.50 8.46 1.05
N SER A 128 -27.67 9.29 1.65
CA SER A 128 -27.40 10.66 1.21
C SER A 128 -25.93 10.99 1.40
N LEU A 129 -25.43 11.93 0.61
CA LEU A 129 -24.15 12.57 0.90
C LEU A 129 -24.32 13.47 2.13
N ASP A 130 -23.22 13.64 2.87
CA ASP A 130 -23.23 14.59 4.00
C ASP A 130 -23.33 16.02 3.45
N ALA A 131 -24.49 16.65 3.66
CA ALA A 131 -24.77 18.01 3.19
C ALA A 131 -23.76 19.05 3.75
N ALA A 132 -23.16 18.78 4.91
CA ALA A 132 -22.12 19.65 5.48
C ALA A 132 -20.78 19.55 4.76
N ARG A 133 -20.59 18.52 3.92
CA ARG A 133 -19.35 18.23 3.20
C ARG A 133 -19.46 18.41 1.68
N LEU A 134 -20.58 18.88 1.17
CA LEU A 134 -20.75 19.07 -0.30
C LEU A 134 -19.71 20.02 -0.88
N ASP A 135 -19.33 21.07 -0.15
CA ASP A 135 -18.26 21.99 -0.58
C ASP A 135 -16.89 21.27 -0.66
N GLU A 136 -16.65 20.27 0.17
CA GLU A 136 -15.43 19.46 0.15
C GLU A 136 -15.38 18.51 -1.06
N TYR A 137 -16.55 18.14 -1.59
CA TYR A 137 -16.66 17.27 -2.76
C TYR A 137 -16.57 18.04 -4.09
N ALA A 138 -16.60 19.37 -4.08
CA ALA A 138 -16.67 20.21 -5.29
C ALA A 138 -15.46 20.05 -6.24
N ASP A 139 -14.28 19.71 -5.71
CA ASP A 139 -13.06 19.49 -6.50
C ASP A 139 -12.76 17.99 -6.71
N GLY A 140 -13.76 17.12 -6.51
CA GLY A 140 -13.59 15.68 -6.48
C GLY A 140 -13.14 15.18 -5.10
N TYR A 141 -13.67 14.06 -4.67
CA TYR A 141 -13.37 13.47 -3.36
C TYR A 141 -13.16 11.98 -3.43
N VAL A 142 -12.18 11.49 -2.69
CA VAL A 142 -11.92 10.06 -2.52
C VAL A 142 -12.11 9.71 -1.05
N SER A 143 -13.05 8.82 -0.75
CA SER A 143 -13.35 8.44 0.63
C SER A 143 -12.26 7.57 1.24
N ALA A 144 -12.16 7.54 2.57
CA ALA A 144 -11.51 6.44 3.26
C ALA A 144 -12.24 5.12 2.97
N PRO A 145 -11.53 3.96 3.05
CA PRO A 145 -12.17 2.65 2.87
C PRO A 145 -13.27 2.43 3.90
N HIS A 146 -14.39 1.94 3.43
CA HIS A 146 -15.52 1.66 4.29
C HIS A 146 -16.30 0.42 3.82
N VAL A 147 -17.10 -0.15 4.72
CA VAL A 147 -17.97 -1.25 4.37
C VAL A 147 -19.25 -0.70 3.75
N MET A 148 -19.51 -1.06 2.51
CA MET A 148 -20.76 -0.73 1.85
C MET A 148 -21.88 -1.62 2.35
N SER A 149 -22.89 -1.05 2.99
CA SER A 149 -24.01 -1.78 3.62
C SER A 149 -25.32 -1.68 2.88
N ILE A 150 -25.29 -1.21 1.62
CA ILE A 150 -26.49 -0.96 0.80
C ILE A 150 -27.11 -2.23 0.19
N PHE A 151 -26.37 -3.34 0.17
CA PHE A 151 -26.81 -4.59 -0.43
C PHE A 151 -27.42 -5.56 0.58
N GLU A 152 -28.34 -6.42 0.10
CA GLU A 152 -28.74 -7.61 0.84
C GLU A 152 -27.59 -8.62 0.79
N GLU A 153 -27.27 -9.27 1.89
CA GLU A 153 -26.33 -10.39 1.99
C GLU A 153 -24.87 -10.12 1.49
N SER A 154 -24.54 -8.88 1.14
CA SER A 154 -23.20 -8.50 0.68
C SER A 154 -22.70 -7.24 1.38
N TYR A 155 -21.44 -7.25 1.81
CA TYR A 155 -20.78 -6.16 2.55
C TYR A 155 -19.38 -5.89 2.00
N PRO A 156 -19.28 -5.47 0.73
CA PRO A 156 -17.97 -5.21 0.14
C PRO A 156 -17.28 -4.04 0.84
N TRP A 157 -15.96 -4.16 0.96
CA TRP A 157 -15.12 -3.02 1.28
C TRP A 157 -14.88 -2.22 0.02
N VAL A 158 -15.16 -0.93 0.10
CA VAL A 158 -15.04 -0.01 -1.04
C VAL A 158 -14.32 1.28 -0.67
N VAL A 159 -13.79 1.92 -1.68
CA VAL A 159 -13.40 3.32 -1.70
C VAL A 159 -14.35 4.01 -2.66
N THR A 160 -14.92 5.14 -2.27
CA THR A 160 -15.88 5.89 -3.09
C THR A 160 -15.22 7.13 -3.66
N LEU A 161 -15.25 7.25 -5.00
CA LEU A 161 -14.93 8.50 -5.70
C LEU A 161 -16.23 9.28 -5.87
N ILE A 162 -16.22 10.55 -5.49
CA ILE A 162 -17.37 11.46 -5.63
C ILE A 162 -16.96 12.63 -6.51
N GLU A 163 -17.72 12.86 -7.59
CA GLU A 163 -17.48 13.93 -8.54
C GLU A 163 -18.74 14.77 -8.73
N PRO A 164 -18.63 16.11 -8.78
CA PRO A 164 -19.73 16.99 -9.16
C PRO A 164 -19.93 16.91 -10.67
N VAL A 165 -21.19 16.90 -11.11
CA VAL A 165 -21.56 16.84 -12.52
C VAL A 165 -22.61 17.85 -12.84
N ALA A 166 -22.33 18.70 -13.83
CA ALA A 166 -23.34 19.59 -14.42
C ALA A 166 -24.14 18.83 -15.46
N THR A 167 -25.45 18.71 -15.26
CA THR A 167 -26.37 18.06 -16.19
C THR A 167 -27.42 19.04 -16.72
N SER A 168 -28.19 18.63 -17.73
CA SER A 168 -29.33 19.40 -18.22
C SER A 168 -30.44 19.63 -17.17
N GLU A 169 -30.46 18.80 -16.11
CA GLU A 169 -31.39 18.92 -14.97
C GLU A 169 -30.83 19.75 -13.80
N GLY A 170 -29.60 20.26 -13.92
CA GLY A 170 -28.87 20.99 -12.88
C GLY A 170 -27.63 20.26 -12.37
N GLU A 171 -27.07 20.76 -11.30
CA GLU A 171 -25.94 20.08 -10.63
C GLU A 171 -26.39 18.78 -9.99
N GLN A 172 -25.57 17.75 -10.13
CA GLN A 172 -25.73 16.43 -9.54
C GLN A 172 -24.38 15.94 -9.03
N TRP A 173 -24.39 14.88 -8.22
CA TRP A 173 -23.19 14.20 -7.78
C TRP A 173 -23.21 12.76 -8.28
N VAL A 174 -22.04 12.27 -8.67
CA VAL A 174 -21.83 10.86 -8.99
C VAL A 174 -20.85 10.29 -8.00
N ALA A 175 -21.25 9.21 -7.34
CA ALA A 175 -20.37 8.40 -6.51
C ALA A 175 -20.11 7.06 -7.20
N VAL A 176 -18.85 6.69 -7.33
CA VAL A 176 -18.40 5.43 -7.89
C VAL A 176 -17.69 4.64 -6.80
N ASP A 177 -18.27 3.52 -6.42
CA ASP A 177 -17.77 2.67 -5.36
C ASP A 177 -16.87 1.57 -5.94
N ILE A 178 -15.58 1.63 -5.62
CA ILE A 178 -14.55 0.72 -6.11
C ILE A 178 -14.24 -0.32 -5.03
N GLY A 179 -14.30 -1.60 -5.39
CA GLY A 179 -14.01 -2.70 -4.46
C GLY A 179 -12.54 -2.80 -4.08
N CYS A 180 -12.24 -2.70 -2.78
CA CYS A 180 -10.87 -2.81 -2.27
C CYS A 180 -10.22 -4.18 -2.55
N SER A 181 -11.02 -5.25 -2.78
CA SER A 181 -10.49 -6.57 -3.14
C SER A 181 -9.71 -6.57 -4.46
N ASN A 182 -10.06 -5.69 -5.38
CA ASN A 182 -9.43 -5.60 -6.70
C ASN A 182 -8.10 -4.84 -6.63
N ILE A 183 -7.99 -3.82 -5.77
CA ILE A 183 -6.73 -3.15 -5.43
C ILE A 183 -5.69 -4.17 -4.96
N SER A 184 -6.13 -5.25 -4.31
CA SER A 184 -5.24 -6.32 -3.84
C SER A 184 -4.43 -6.98 -4.96
N GLY A 185 -5.01 -7.11 -6.15
CA GLY A 185 -4.35 -7.70 -7.30
C GLY A 185 -3.10 -6.93 -7.75
N TYR A 186 -3.12 -5.62 -7.61
CA TYR A 186 -2.01 -4.73 -7.97
C TYR A 186 -0.91 -4.68 -6.90
N ILE A 187 -1.28 -4.86 -5.63
CA ILE A 187 -0.38 -4.70 -4.48
C ILE A 187 0.23 -6.01 -4.02
N ASN A 188 -0.54 -7.10 -3.95
CA ASN A 188 -0.08 -8.37 -3.38
C ASN A 188 0.93 -9.12 -4.26
N GLY A 189 1.06 -8.77 -5.54
CA GLY A 189 2.00 -9.39 -6.47
C GLY A 189 3.45 -8.93 -6.29
N VAL A 190 3.70 -7.89 -5.51
CA VAL A 190 5.02 -7.29 -5.36
C VAL A 190 5.67 -7.76 -4.07
N GLY A 191 6.63 -8.67 -4.20
CA GLY A 191 7.43 -9.16 -3.07
C GLY A 191 8.54 -8.17 -2.70
N ILE A 192 8.54 -7.71 -1.45
CA ILE A 192 9.64 -6.95 -0.85
C ILE A 192 10.42 -7.89 0.05
N GLY A 193 11.43 -8.57 -0.49
CA GLY A 193 12.08 -9.68 0.20
C GLY A 193 11.17 -10.92 0.29
N GLN A 194 11.39 -11.81 1.27
CA GLN A 194 10.61 -13.05 1.40
C GLN A 194 9.29 -12.85 2.16
N ARG A 195 9.24 -11.93 3.12
CA ARG A 195 8.10 -11.69 4.03
C ARG A 195 7.63 -10.24 4.03
N GLY A 196 8.26 -9.39 3.23
CA GLY A 196 7.83 -8.01 3.10
C GLY A 196 6.51 -7.90 2.35
N TYR A 197 5.81 -6.84 2.60
CA TYR A 197 4.51 -6.52 2.00
C TYR A 197 4.38 -5.02 1.79
N CYS A 198 3.37 -4.63 1.02
CA CYS A 198 2.98 -3.22 0.91
C CYS A 198 1.54 -3.04 1.39
N PHE A 199 1.24 -1.83 1.81
CA PHE A 199 -0.11 -1.36 2.08
C PHE A 199 -0.28 0.07 1.54
N LEU A 200 -1.53 0.52 1.45
CA LEU A 200 -1.88 1.89 1.11
C LEU A 200 -2.42 2.60 2.35
N GLU A 201 -2.00 3.84 2.53
CA GLU A 201 -2.54 4.76 3.52
C GLU A 201 -2.84 6.13 2.87
N ASP A 202 -3.73 6.91 3.47
CA ASP A 202 -3.90 8.33 3.11
C ASP A 202 -2.81 9.20 3.78
N LEU A 203 -2.86 10.52 3.54
CA LEU A 203 -1.87 11.45 4.09
C LEU A 203 -1.98 11.59 5.62
N GLU A 204 -3.12 11.28 6.20
CA GLU A 204 -3.39 11.29 7.64
C GLU A 204 -2.98 9.97 8.32
N GLY A 205 -2.59 8.94 7.56
CA GLY A 205 -2.21 7.62 8.06
C GLY A 205 -3.40 6.69 8.27
N ASN A 206 -4.55 6.95 7.66
CA ASN A 206 -5.64 5.97 7.63
C ASN A 206 -5.35 4.91 6.56
N LEU A 207 -5.54 3.65 6.92
CA LEU A 207 -5.30 2.55 6.00
C LEU A 207 -6.37 2.52 4.90
N VAL A 208 -5.93 2.63 3.65
CA VAL A 208 -6.76 2.48 2.44
C VAL A 208 -6.85 1.01 2.03
N TYR A 209 -5.72 0.31 2.03
CA TYR A 209 -5.66 -1.11 1.76
C TYR A 209 -4.52 -1.78 2.54
N HIS A 210 -4.78 -2.98 3.05
CA HIS A 210 -3.76 -3.81 3.69
C HIS A 210 -3.93 -5.29 3.28
N PRO A 211 -2.84 -6.03 2.94
CA PRO A 211 -2.95 -7.44 2.53
C PRO A 211 -3.52 -8.36 3.61
N GLN A 212 -3.45 -7.94 4.86
CA GLN A 212 -4.03 -8.65 6.02
C GLN A 212 -5.15 -7.84 6.68
N GLN A 213 -6.03 -7.24 5.88
CA GLN A 213 -7.07 -6.32 6.33
C GLN A 213 -7.98 -6.90 7.42
N GLN A 214 -8.27 -8.20 7.35
CA GLN A 214 -9.06 -8.88 8.39
C GLN A 214 -8.38 -8.86 9.76
N LEU A 215 -7.04 -9.00 9.81
CA LEU A 215 -6.28 -8.95 11.05
C LEU A 215 -6.22 -7.52 11.62
N ILE A 216 -6.12 -6.52 10.74
CA ILE A 216 -6.18 -5.11 11.14
C ILE A 216 -7.56 -4.79 11.70
N TYR A 217 -8.63 -5.14 10.99
CA TYR A 217 -10.00 -4.87 11.41
C TYR A 217 -10.38 -5.56 12.73
N SER A 218 -9.86 -6.77 12.97
CA SER A 218 -10.05 -7.49 14.24
C SER A 218 -9.10 -7.06 15.35
N GLU A 219 -8.30 -6.02 15.15
CA GLU A 219 -7.28 -5.51 16.08
C GLU A 219 -6.21 -6.53 16.48
N LEU A 220 -6.12 -7.66 15.76
CA LEU A 220 -5.09 -8.68 15.97
C LEU A 220 -3.73 -8.27 15.40
N LYS A 221 -3.70 -7.30 14.49
CA LYS A 221 -2.51 -6.67 13.93
C LYS A 221 -2.71 -5.16 13.91
N GLN A 222 -1.63 -4.44 14.19
CA GLN A 222 -1.59 -2.98 14.06
C GLN A 222 -0.38 -2.58 13.22
N GLU A 223 -0.56 -1.60 12.34
CA GLU A 223 0.52 -0.93 11.64
C GLU A 223 0.87 0.38 12.32
N ASN A 224 2.12 0.78 12.22
CA ASN A 224 2.55 2.07 12.78
C ASN A 224 2.32 3.20 11.78
N THR A 225 1.05 3.40 11.40
CA THR A 225 0.68 4.39 10.38
C THR A 225 0.95 5.83 10.82
N ALA A 226 0.94 6.12 12.11
CA ALA A 226 1.35 7.42 12.63
C ALA A 226 2.84 7.73 12.32
N LEU A 227 3.69 6.70 12.32
CA LEU A 227 5.09 6.83 11.90
C LEU A 227 5.16 7.00 10.38
N THR A 228 4.57 6.08 9.61
CA THR A 228 4.69 6.07 8.14
C THR A 228 4.12 7.34 7.51
N ALA A 229 3.00 7.87 8.02
CA ALA A 229 2.45 9.15 7.59
C ALA A 229 3.41 10.34 7.81
N SER A 230 4.29 10.27 8.81
CA SER A 230 5.26 11.32 9.11
C SER A 230 6.56 11.22 8.30
N LEU A 231 6.84 10.06 7.67
CA LEU A 231 8.06 9.83 6.92
C LEU A 231 7.99 10.50 5.54
N PRO A 232 9.08 11.12 5.06
CA PRO A 232 9.16 11.58 3.67
C PRO A 232 9.26 10.39 2.71
N ASP A 233 9.10 10.64 1.42
CA ASP A 233 9.25 9.61 0.40
C ASP A 233 10.67 9.03 0.39
N GLY A 234 10.76 7.72 0.24
CA GLY A 234 11.99 6.94 0.22
C GLY A 234 12.07 5.86 1.29
N PRO A 235 13.21 5.13 1.37
CA PRO A 235 13.43 4.11 2.37
C PRO A 235 13.92 4.71 3.70
N HIS A 236 13.37 4.21 4.81
CA HIS A 236 13.69 4.58 6.18
C HIS A 236 13.90 3.33 7.03
N VAL A 237 14.99 3.30 7.79
CA VAL A 237 15.30 2.17 8.68
C VAL A 237 14.92 2.56 10.11
N GLU A 238 13.90 1.92 10.63
CA GLU A 238 13.41 2.10 11.99
C GLU A 238 13.55 0.81 12.77
N GLY A 239 14.57 0.74 13.62
CA GLY A 239 14.92 -0.45 14.38
C GLY A 239 15.29 -1.64 13.49
N ASN A 240 14.41 -2.64 13.42
CA ASN A 240 14.58 -3.85 12.60
C ASN A 240 13.70 -3.85 11.34
N THR A 241 13.03 -2.75 11.04
CA THR A 241 12.10 -2.61 9.90
C THR A 241 12.61 -1.56 8.93
N ILE A 242 12.50 -1.84 7.64
CA ILE A 242 12.67 -0.87 6.57
C ILE A 242 11.28 -0.50 6.08
N TYR A 243 10.92 0.77 6.23
CA TYR A 243 9.75 1.38 5.61
C TYR A 243 10.19 2.08 4.33
N THR A 244 9.51 1.82 3.24
CA THR A 244 9.73 2.55 1.97
C THR A 244 8.43 3.21 1.59
N VAL A 245 8.40 4.52 1.62
CA VAL A 245 7.21 5.33 1.39
C VAL A 245 7.29 6.00 0.04
N GLN A 246 6.18 6.04 -0.68
CA GLN A 246 6.03 6.80 -1.91
C GLN A 246 4.62 7.38 -2.02
N THR A 247 4.52 8.70 -2.11
CA THR A 247 3.28 9.42 -2.35
C THR A 247 2.89 9.28 -3.83
N LEU A 248 1.63 8.96 -4.12
CA LEU A 248 1.11 8.89 -5.47
C LEU A 248 0.95 10.30 -6.07
N ALA A 249 1.05 10.41 -7.39
CA ALA A 249 0.93 11.68 -8.09
C ALA A 249 -0.44 12.35 -7.91
N SER A 250 -1.50 11.56 -7.68
CA SER A 250 -2.83 12.06 -7.28
C SER A 250 -2.82 12.84 -5.96
N GLY A 251 -1.75 12.67 -5.15
CA GLY A 251 -1.54 13.38 -3.90
C GLY A 251 -2.36 12.88 -2.70
N ASN A 252 -3.32 11.98 -2.90
CA ASN A 252 -4.24 11.56 -1.84
C ASN A 252 -3.78 10.31 -1.09
N TRP A 253 -2.97 9.45 -1.71
CA TRP A 253 -2.55 8.18 -1.15
C TRP A 253 -1.05 7.99 -1.17
N ARG A 254 -0.58 7.12 -0.29
CA ARG A 254 0.82 6.71 -0.16
C ARG A 254 0.92 5.19 -0.21
N VAL A 255 1.89 4.70 -0.96
CA VAL A 255 2.28 3.29 -0.95
C VAL A 255 3.38 3.12 0.08
N VAL A 256 3.19 2.21 1.03
CA VAL A 256 4.16 1.90 2.08
C VAL A 256 4.61 0.46 1.96
N GLY A 257 5.90 0.26 1.72
CA GLY A 257 6.54 -1.06 1.76
C GLY A 257 7.15 -1.32 3.13
N VAL A 258 6.99 -2.54 3.61
CA VAL A 258 7.52 -3.00 4.90
C VAL A 258 8.39 -4.23 4.70
N SER A 259 9.63 -4.19 5.19
CA SER A 259 10.54 -5.34 5.17
C SER A 259 11.39 -5.42 6.43
N SER A 260 11.92 -6.63 6.75
CA SER A 260 12.73 -6.86 7.95
C SER A 260 14.22 -6.81 7.64
N VAL A 261 14.96 -5.97 8.36
CA VAL A 261 16.44 -5.91 8.31
C VAL A 261 17.06 -7.25 8.69
N GLN A 262 16.52 -7.92 9.71
CA GLN A 262 17.06 -9.17 10.20
C GLN A 262 16.91 -10.33 9.21
N GLU A 263 15.79 -10.37 8.49
CA GLU A 263 15.55 -11.37 7.44
C GLU A 263 16.61 -11.23 6.33
N LEU A 264 16.84 -10.01 5.86
CA LEU A 264 17.80 -9.73 4.81
C LEU A 264 19.25 -10.11 5.21
N ILE A 265 19.62 -9.87 6.47
CA ILE A 265 20.94 -10.25 7.00
C ILE A 265 21.06 -11.77 7.11
N THR A 266 20.01 -12.45 7.58
CA THR A 266 20.00 -13.91 7.77
C THR A 266 20.09 -14.63 6.44
N ASP A 267 19.32 -14.22 5.46
CA ASP A 267 19.33 -14.80 4.11
C ASP A 267 20.69 -14.61 3.42
N GLY A 268 21.26 -13.39 3.51
CA GLY A 268 22.59 -13.13 2.99
C GLY A 268 23.69 -13.97 3.62
N LEU A 269 23.64 -14.19 4.95
CA LEU A 269 24.60 -15.07 5.63
C LEU A 269 24.41 -16.54 5.25
N GLN A 270 23.17 -17.01 5.09
CA GLN A 270 22.90 -18.38 4.64
C GLN A 270 23.42 -18.63 3.22
N GLU A 271 23.29 -17.64 2.33
CA GLU A 271 23.80 -17.73 0.98
C GLU A 271 25.33 -17.81 0.93
N VAL A 272 26.02 -16.99 1.73
CA VAL A 272 27.49 -17.06 1.87
C VAL A 272 27.92 -18.42 2.41
N LEU A 273 27.27 -18.96 3.44
CA LEU A 273 27.54 -20.28 3.98
C LEU A 273 27.28 -21.40 2.97
N ARG A 274 26.25 -21.27 2.14
CA ARG A 274 25.91 -22.20 1.07
C ARG A 274 26.99 -22.23 -0.03
N ILE A 275 27.49 -21.06 -0.42
CA ILE A 275 28.60 -20.94 -1.38
C ILE A 275 29.89 -21.54 -0.81
N MET A 276 30.21 -21.27 0.45
CA MET A 276 31.39 -21.83 1.12
C MET A 276 31.33 -23.36 1.26
N ASN A 277 30.15 -23.94 1.50
CA ASN A 277 29.93 -25.38 1.60
C ASN A 277 29.82 -26.07 0.22
N GLY A 278 29.43 -25.32 -0.84
CA GLY A 278 29.34 -25.83 -2.20
C GLY A 278 30.67 -25.85 -2.98
N CYS A 279 31.73 -25.24 -2.43
CA CYS A 279 33.08 -25.26 -2.97
C CYS A 279 33.97 -26.44 -2.45
N ARG A 280 33.34 -27.49 -1.93
CA ARG A 280 34.01 -28.76 -1.56
C ARG A 280 33.79 -29.85 -2.57
#